data_94af891739d6aace4f07183511eee6d6
#
_entry.id   94af891739d6aace4f07183511eee6d6
#
_cell.length_a   1.000
_cell.length_b   1.000
_cell.length_c   1.000
_cell.angle_alpha   90.00
_cell.angle_beta   90.00
_cell.angle_gamma   90.00
#
_symmetry.space_group_name_H-M   'P 1'
#
loop_
_entity.id
_entity.type
_entity.pdbx_description
1 polymer ?
#
loop_
_entity_poly.entity_id
_entity_poly.type
_entity_poly.pdbx_seq_one_letter_code
_entity_poly.pdbx_strand_id
1 'polypeptide(L)'
;MEEALIKRVMPHDEEAESSVIGAMLLDNEAIMVASEMITGEDFYQKQMGLVYDTMVELYNAGKPVEPVILHTSLREKGIPEEMCGVDQILRWMDQVTTSANIKYYAEIVAEKSVARRSIRMLEENTNTLYMGSEKLEDTLADLEKKVFDLAQRGNGSEFVPIRQVVINVMKKIDAASKTRGRVTGLETGFMDLDYKTSGLQPSDLILVAARPSMGKTAFVLNIAQHMAFKKNLPVAIFSLEMSKEQLVNRLLSLESHVDAQKIRTGRLTDEEWMNLVEGSANIANSRLVIDDTPGISLPVLRSKCRKLKMEQDIQIVIIDYLQLMSGTNNSSAASRQQEISDISRGLKALARELNVPVVALSQLSRAVEQRPDHRPMLSDLRESGAIEQDADVVMFLYREGYYNRDLSEAEQRVAEVIVAKQRNGTIGTVNLLWIPELTKFSDMDRSPA
;
A
#
# COMPACT_ATOMS: atom_id res chain seq x y z
N MET A 1 -26.05 -34.87 -27.21
CA MET A 1 -26.25 -34.16 -25.93
C MET A 1 -26.75 -32.78 -26.27
N GLU A 2 -28.05 -32.56 -26.11
CA GLU A 2 -28.67 -31.25 -26.24
C GLU A 2 -28.13 -30.38 -25.10
N GLU A 3 -27.23 -29.43 -25.40
CA GLU A 3 -26.94 -28.32 -24.51
C GLU A 3 -28.25 -27.51 -24.39
N ALA A 4 -28.99 -27.74 -23.33
CA ALA A 4 -30.05 -26.85 -22.94
C ALA A 4 -29.44 -25.45 -22.81
N LEU A 5 -29.79 -24.54 -23.72
CA LEU A 5 -29.56 -23.11 -23.61
C LEU A 5 -30.21 -22.63 -22.31
N ILE A 6 -29.50 -22.75 -21.18
CA ILE A 6 -29.89 -22.14 -19.92
C ILE A 6 -29.88 -20.64 -20.20
N LYS A 7 -31.05 -20.06 -20.28
CA LYS A 7 -31.26 -18.63 -20.39
C LYS A 7 -30.63 -18.01 -19.14
N ARG A 8 -29.37 -17.51 -19.25
CA ARG A 8 -28.63 -16.94 -18.14
C ARG A 8 -29.29 -15.61 -17.78
N VAL A 9 -30.09 -15.62 -16.72
CA VAL A 9 -30.69 -14.41 -16.14
C VAL A 9 -29.62 -13.80 -15.22
N MET A 10 -29.39 -12.50 -15.33
CA MET A 10 -28.48 -11.80 -14.43
C MET A 10 -28.95 -11.88 -12.97
N PRO A 11 -28.06 -12.08 -11.99
CA PRO A 11 -28.43 -12.14 -10.58
C PRO A 11 -29.20 -10.91 -10.12
N HIS A 12 -30.37 -11.11 -9.54
CA HIS A 12 -31.21 -10.06 -8.97
C HIS A 12 -32.11 -10.64 -7.88
N ASP A 13 -32.73 -9.75 -7.11
CA ASP A 13 -33.71 -10.09 -6.10
C ASP A 13 -34.78 -8.99 -6.08
N GLU A 14 -35.92 -9.27 -6.74
CA GLU A 14 -37.00 -8.28 -6.89
C GLU A 14 -37.68 -7.95 -5.56
N GLU A 15 -37.74 -8.91 -4.63
CA GLU A 15 -38.33 -8.69 -3.31
C GLU A 15 -37.43 -7.77 -2.47
N ALA A 16 -36.14 -7.96 -2.52
CA ALA A 16 -35.19 -7.07 -1.84
C ALA A 16 -35.22 -5.66 -2.42
N GLU A 17 -35.19 -5.53 -3.77
CA GLU A 17 -35.25 -4.23 -4.46
C GLU A 17 -36.54 -3.46 -4.10
N SER A 18 -37.70 -4.11 -4.13
CA SER A 18 -38.98 -3.50 -3.75
C SER A 18 -39.06 -3.18 -2.25
N SER A 19 -38.44 -4.02 -1.40
CA SER A 19 -38.37 -3.79 0.04
C SER A 19 -37.50 -2.60 0.41
N VAL A 20 -36.42 -2.34 -0.33
CA VAL A 20 -35.61 -1.11 -0.15
C VAL A 20 -36.50 0.12 -0.38
N ILE A 21 -37.18 0.19 -1.52
CA ILE A 21 -38.06 1.32 -1.87
C ILE A 21 -39.19 1.47 -0.82
N GLY A 22 -39.83 0.36 -0.43
CA GLY A 22 -40.89 0.36 0.57
C GLY A 22 -40.42 0.86 1.94
N ALA A 23 -39.25 0.42 2.41
CA ALA A 23 -38.68 0.86 3.68
C ALA A 23 -38.33 2.35 3.68
N MET A 24 -37.82 2.86 2.55
CA MET A 24 -37.48 4.29 2.36
C MET A 24 -38.76 5.17 2.33
N LEU A 25 -39.88 4.63 1.86
CA LEU A 25 -41.20 5.31 1.90
C LEU A 25 -41.81 5.37 3.30
N LEU A 26 -41.51 4.36 4.13
CA LEU A 26 -42.03 4.28 5.51
C LEU A 26 -41.24 5.20 6.46
N ASP A 27 -39.94 5.42 6.19
CA ASP A 27 -39.07 6.13 7.10
C ASP A 27 -37.94 6.83 6.38
N ASN A 28 -37.82 8.14 6.58
CA ASN A 28 -36.76 8.95 5.98
C ASN A 28 -35.35 8.58 6.49
N GLU A 29 -35.20 8.02 7.70
CA GLU A 29 -33.93 7.53 8.21
C GLU A 29 -33.41 6.35 7.36
N ALA A 30 -34.32 5.53 6.83
CA ALA A 30 -33.96 4.43 5.94
C ALA A 30 -33.34 4.93 4.63
N ILE A 31 -33.70 6.12 4.15
CA ILE A 31 -33.09 6.72 2.95
C ILE A 31 -31.60 6.98 3.20
N MET A 32 -31.25 7.53 4.36
CA MET A 32 -29.87 7.79 4.72
C MET A 32 -29.06 6.48 4.77
N VAL A 33 -29.57 5.46 5.45
CA VAL A 33 -28.88 4.15 5.58
C VAL A 33 -28.71 3.49 4.21
N ALA A 34 -29.73 3.49 3.37
CA ALA A 34 -29.65 2.89 2.02
C ALA A 34 -28.65 3.65 1.14
N SER A 35 -28.63 5.00 1.19
CA SER A 35 -27.74 5.83 0.36
C SER A 35 -26.24 5.68 0.68
N GLU A 36 -25.91 5.18 1.87
CA GLU A 36 -24.53 4.83 2.23
C GLU A 36 -24.05 3.51 1.60
N MET A 37 -25.01 2.62 1.22
CA MET A 37 -24.70 1.26 0.80
C MET A 37 -24.88 1.01 -0.68
N ILE A 38 -25.90 1.60 -1.30
CA ILE A 38 -26.29 1.37 -2.69
C ILE A 38 -26.62 2.68 -3.41
N THR A 39 -26.67 2.59 -4.74
CA THR A 39 -27.07 3.66 -5.66
C THR A 39 -28.13 3.13 -6.61
N GLY A 40 -28.80 4.00 -7.37
CA GLY A 40 -29.79 3.57 -8.37
C GLY A 40 -29.23 2.61 -9.44
N GLU A 41 -27.91 2.68 -9.71
CA GLU A 41 -27.24 1.77 -10.64
C GLU A 41 -27.16 0.33 -10.10
N ASP A 42 -27.33 0.14 -8.79
CA ASP A 42 -27.26 -1.18 -8.15
C ASP A 42 -28.56 -1.99 -8.29
N PHE A 43 -29.62 -1.37 -8.77
CA PHE A 43 -30.87 -2.06 -9.05
C PHE A 43 -30.82 -2.81 -10.40
N TYR A 44 -31.45 -3.99 -10.44
CA TYR A 44 -31.59 -4.76 -11.67
C TYR A 44 -32.58 -4.09 -12.61
N GLN A 45 -33.71 -3.64 -12.08
CA GLN A 45 -34.71 -2.88 -12.81
C GLN A 45 -34.31 -1.39 -12.81
N LYS A 46 -33.86 -0.88 -13.99
CA LYS A 46 -33.45 0.52 -14.14
C LYS A 46 -34.50 1.53 -13.65
N GLN A 47 -35.76 1.20 -13.79
CA GLN A 47 -36.86 2.07 -13.35
C GLN A 47 -36.89 2.18 -11.81
N MET A 48 -36.68 1.07 -11.09
CA MET A 48 -36.57 1.10 -9.62
C MET A 48 -35.36 1.89 -9.16
N GLY A 49 -34.23 1.78 -9.89
CA GLY A 49 -33.08 2.63 -9.66
C GLY A 49 -33.40 4.12 -9.79
N LEU A 50 -34.17 4.53 -10.82
CA LEU A 50 -34.60 5.92 -10.99
C LEU A 50 -35.56 6.37 -9.87
N VAL A 51 -36.44 5.50 -9.39
CA VAL A 51 -37.28 5.78 -8.23
C VAL A 51 -36.44 6.02 -7.00
N TYR A 52 -35.47 5.12 -6.74
CA TYR A 52 -34.51 5.24 -5.64
C TYR A 52 -33.75 6.56 -5.69
N ASP A 53 -33.11 6.89 -6.81
CA ASP A 53 -32.35 8.13 -6.97
C ASP A 53 -33.22 9.37 -6.77
N THR A 54 -34.48 9.33 -7.22
CA THR A 54 -35.45 10.43 -7.03
C THR A 54 -35.78 10.62 -5.55
N MET A 55 -35.95 9.53 -4.80
CA MET A 55 -36.18 9.59 -3.35
C MET A 55 -34.99 10.20 -2.61
N VAL A 56 -33.76 9.78 -2.97
CA VAL A 56 -32.52 10.36 -2.40
C VAL A 56 -32.39 11.84 -2.74
N GLU A 57 -32.70 12.25 -3.98
CA GLU A 57 -32.67 13.67 -4.38
C GLU A 57 -33.69 14.51 -3.59
N LEU A 58 -34.93 14.02 -3.42
CA LEU A 58 -35.95 14.69 -2.63
C LEU A 58 -35.52 14.86 -1.17
N TYR A 59 -34.98 13.81 -0.58
CA TYR A 59 -34.45 13.81 0.79
C TYR A 59 -33.32 14.84 0.96
N ASN A 60 -32.34 14.84 0.05
CA ASN A 60 -31.23 15.77 0.07
C ASN A 60 -31.64 17.22 -0.15
N ALA A 61 -32.76 17.43 -0.89
CA ALA A 61 -33.35 18.76 -1.09
C ALA A 61 -34.24 19.20 0.10
N GLY A 62 -34.33 18.40 1.17
CA GLY A 62 -35.17 18.70 2.34
C GLY A 62 -36.68 18.64 2.04
N LYS A 63 -37.08 17.98 0.95
CA LYS A 63 -38.51 17.80 0.58
C LYS A 63 -39.05 16.53 1.18
N PRO A 64 -40.34 16.48 1.52
CA PRO A 64 -40.98 15.24 2.00
C PRO A 64 -40.93 14.15 0.93
N VAL A 65 -40.60 12.92 1.33
CA VAL A 65 -40.61 11.75 0.43
C VAL A 65 -41.93 10.99 0.66
N GLU A 66 -43.03 11.61 0.17
CA GLU A 66 -44.35 11.05 0.24
C GLU A 66 -44.80 10.55 -1.14
N PRO A 67 -45.74 9.53 -1.21
CA PRO A 67 -46.16 8.93 -2.48
C PRO A 67 -46.58 9.93 -3.55
N VAL A 68 -47.32 10.98 -3.19
CA VAL A 68 -47.83 12.00 -4.12
C VAL A 68 -46.68 12.90 -4.67
N ILE A 69 -45.76 13.29 -3.79
CA ILE A 69 -44.61 14.15 -4.18
C ILE A 69 -43.63 13.34 -5.03
N LEU A 70 -43.37 12.10 -4.63
CA LEU A 70 -42.54 11.18 -5.39
C LEU A 70 -43.11 10.93 -6.79
N HIS A 71 -44.41 10.61 -6.89
CA HIS A 71 -45.08 10.43 -8.18
C HIS A 71 -44.95 11.66 -9.08
N THR A 72 -45.16 12.86 -8.55
CA THR A 72 -45.06 14.10 -9.31
C THR A 72 -43.62 14.28 -9.85
N SER A 73 -42.59 14.07 -9.01
CA SER A 73 -41.18 14.19 -9.39
C SER A 73 -40.74 13.13 -10.42
N LEU A 74 -41.26 11.90 -10.30
CA LEU A 74 -41.01 10.83 -11.27
C LEU A 74 -41.63 11.13 -12.63
N ARG A 75 -42.83 11.70 -12.64
CA ARG A 75 -43.53 12.12 -13.87
C ARG A 75 -42.78 13.27 -14.56
N GLU A 76 -42.26 14.23 -13.82
CA GLU A 76 -41.41 15.28 -14.36
C GLU A 76 -40.11 14.75 -15.04
N LYS A 77 -39.60 13.63 -14.55
CA LYS A 77 -38.47 12.88 -15.14
C LYS A 77 -38.84 11.99 -16.32
N GLY A 78 -40.15 11.97 -16.71
CA GLY A 78 -40.61 11.22 -17.89
C GLY A 78 -40.76 9.70 -17.65
N ILE A 79 -40.88 9.25 -16.41
CA ILE A 79 -41.10 7.84 -16.09
C ILE A 79 -42.58 7.50 -16.38
N PRO A 80 -42.90 6.39 -17.09
CA PRO A 80 -44.25 6.00 -17.44
C PRO A 80 -45.14 5.77 -16.21
N GLU A 81 -46.40 6.19 -16.27
CA GLU A 81 -47.37 6.10 -15.15
C GLU A 81 -47.66 4.65 -14.74
N GLU A 82 -47.53 3.70 -15.65
CA GLU A 82 -47.66 2.26 -15.37
C GLU A 82 -46.64 1.75 -14.35
N MET A 83 -45.49 2.44 -14.23
CA MET A 83 -44.35 2.05 -13.38
C MET A 83 -44.17 2.92 -12.15
N CYS A 84 -44.71 4.14 -12.15
CA CYS A 84 -44.56 5.10 -11.05
C CYS A 84 -45.88 5.63 -10.52
N GLY A 85 -47.01 5.03 -10.94
CA GLY A 85 -48.33 5.40 -10.45
C GLY A 85 -48.42 5.27 -8.92
N VAL A 86 -49.28 6.10 -8.32
CA VAL A 86 -49.49 6.12 -6.86
C VAL A 86 -49.82 4.74 -6.32
N ASP A 87 -50.64 3.95 -7.05
CA ASP A 87 -50.99 2.58 -6.67
C ASP A 87 -49.77 1.64 -6.60
N GLN A 88 -48.80 1.82 -7.49
CA GLN A 88 -47.58 1.02 -7.48
C GLN A 88 -46.65 1.44 -6.31
N ILE A 89 -46.55 2.72 -6.04
CA ILE A 89 -45.79 3.25 -4.91
C ILE A 89 -46.37 2.75 -3.58
N LEU A 90 -47.72 2.74 -3.45
CA LEU A 90 -48.41 2.20 -2.28
C LEU A 90 -48.16 0.71 -2.13
N ARG A 91 -48.15 -0.07 -3.23
CA ARG A 91 -47.82 -1.51 -3.17
C ARG A 91 -46.42 -1.78 -2.61
N TRP A 92 -45.39 -0.99 -3.00
CA TRP A 92 -44.06 -1.12 -2.43
C TRP A 92 -44.05 -0.81 -0.93
N MET A 93 -44.83 0.19 -0.50
CA MET A 93 -44.93 0.55 0.91
C MET A 93 -45.64 -0.56 1.72
N ASP A 94 -46.66 -1.20 1.15
CA ASP A 94 -47.42 -2.29 1.81
C ASP A 94 -46.64 -3.62 1.89
N GLN A 95 -45.62 -3.82 1.06
CA GLN A 95 -44.77 -5.02 1.09
C GLN A 95 -43.90 -5.08 2.33
N VAL A 96 -43.65 -3.95 2.98
CA VAL A 96 -42.69 -3.85 4.10
C VAL A 96 -43.43 -3.44 5.35
N THR A 97 -43.35 -4.24 6.40
CA THR A 97 -43.99 -3.95 7.70
C THR A 97 -43.17 -3.03 8.61
N THR A 98 -41.88 -2.90 8.35
CA THR A 98 -40.96 -2.10 9.17
C THR A 98 -39.74 -1.65 8.36
N SER A 99 -39.29 -0.42 8.58
CA SER A 99 -38.02 0.13 8.01
C SER A 99 -36.75 -0.42 8.67
N ALA A 100 -36.87 -1.10 9.83
CA ALA A 100 -35.70 -1.55 10.62
C ALA A 100 -34.78 -2.51 9.87
N ASN A 101 -35.27 -3.20 8.85
CA ASN A 101 -34.46 -4.16 8.07
C ASN A 101 -33.82 -3.58 6.81
N ILE A 102 -33.88 -2.26 6.62
CA ILE A 102 -33.35 -1.59 5.41
C ILE A 102 -31.91 -2.00 5.08
N LYS A 103 -31.05 -2.08 6.09
CA LYS A 103 -29.66 -2.49 5.92
C LYS A 103 -29.55 -3.88 5.28
N TYR A 104 -30.39 -4.83 5.70
CA TYR A 104 -30.40 -6.20 5.19
C TYR A 104 -30.86 -6.26 3.73
N TYR A 105 -31.89 -5.48 3.38
CA TYR A 105 -32.36 -5.42 2.00
C TYR A 105 -31.34 -4.76 1.09
N ALA A 106 -30.69 -3.67 1.54
CA ALA A 106 -29.62 -3.00 0.81
C ALA A 106 -28.38 -3.90 0.61
N GLU A 107 -28.00 -4.72 1.61
CA GLU A 107 -26.92 -5.71 1.49
C GLU A 107 -27.20 -6.74 0.37
N ILE A 108 -28.44 -7.25 0.28
CA ILE A 108 -28.84 -8.20 -0.78
C ILE A 108 -28.73 -7.52 -2.16
N VAL A 109 -29.26 -6.30 -2.31
CA VAL A 109 -29.19 -5.57 -3.58
C VAL A 109 -27.74 -5.30 -3.98
N ALA A 110 -26.89 -4.88 -3.03
CA ALA A 110 -25.47 -4.65 -3.26
C ALA A 110 -24.75 -5.93 -3.70
N GLU A 111 -24.99 -7.07 -3.03
CA GLU A 111 -24.40 -8.38 -3.40
C GLU A 111 -24.77 -8.78 -4.83
N LYS A 112 -26.04 -8.69 -5.19
CA LYS A 112 -26.52 -9.00 -6.54
C LYS A 112 -25.93 -8.03 -7.59
N SER A 113 -25.77 -6.76 -7.24
CA SER A 113 -25.12 -5.76 -8.11
C SER A 113 -23.65 -6.10 -8.36
N VAL A 114 -22.89 -6.43 -7.33
CA VAL A 114 -21.49 -6.86 -7.46
C VAL A 114 -21.39 -8.10 -8.36
N ALA A 115 -22.28 -9.09 -8.17
CA ALA A 115 -22.33 -10.27 -9.03
C ALA A 115 -22.57 -9.92 -10.51
N ARG A 116 -23.53 -9.02 -10.81
CA ARG A 116 -23.81 -8.55 -12.18
C ARG A 116 -22.61 -7.82 -12.80
N ARG A 117 -21.96 -6.94 -12.03
CA ARG A 117 -20.76 -6.22 -12.49
C ARG A 117 -19.60 -7.19 -12.77
N SER A 118 -19.43 -8.20 -11.91
CA SER A 118 -18.41 -9.24 -12.11
C SER A 118 -18.67 -10.03 -13.41
N ILE A 119 -19.92 -10.43 -13.66
CA ILE A 119 -20.31 -11.15 -14.89
C ILE A 119 -20.00 -10.30 -16.12
N ARG A 120 -20.46 -9.04 -16.15
CA ARG A 120 -20.21 -8.14 -17.28
C ARG A 120 -18.72 -7.92 -17.54
N MET A 121 -17.94 -7.69 -16.48
CA MET A 121 -16.50 -7.52 -16.58
C MET A 121 -15.81 -8.76 -17.17
N LEU A 122 -16.20 -9.95 -16.74
CA LEU A 122 -15.67 -11.21 -17.28
C LEU A 122 -16.08 -11.43 -18.73
N GLU A 123 -17.31 -11.11 -19.13
CA GLU A 123 -17.77 -11.18 -20.50
C GLU A 123 -17.02 -10.21 -21.42
N GLU A 124 -16.81 -8.95 -20.99
CA GLU A 124 -16.03 -7.95 -21.72
C GLU A 124 -14.59 -8.40 -21.93
N ASN A 125 -13.92 -8.87 -20.86
CA ASN A 125 -12.53 -9.34 -20.95
C ASN A 125 -12.42 -10.61 -21.80
N THR A 126 -13.39 -11.51 -21.75
CA THR A 126 -13.46 -12.70 -22.62
C THR A 126 -13.53 -12.28 -24.08
N ASN A 127 -14.38 -11.31 -24.40
CA ASN A 127 -14.50 -10.79 -25.78
C ASN A 127 -13.20 -10.12 -26.25
N THR A 128 -12.54 -9.33 -25.41
CA THR A 128 -11.24 -8.68 -25.71
C THR A 128 -10.16 -9.73 -26.01
N LEU A 129 -10.11 -10.82 -25.25
CA LEU A 129 -9.17 -11.92 -25.45
C LEU A 129 -9.46 -12.67 -26.77
N TYR A 130 -10.74 -12.92 -27.12
CA TYR A 130 -11.10 -13.54 -28.40
C TYR A 130 -10.75 -12.66 -29.60
N MET A 131 -10.90 -11.35 -29.49
CA MET A 131 -10.57 -10.41 -30.56
C MET A 131 -9.06 -10.21 -30.75
N GLY A 132 -8.23 -10.47 -29.71
CA GLY A 132 -6.78 -10.31 -29.80
C GLY A 132 -6.33 -8.88 -30.10
N SER A 133 -7.13 -7.88 -29.72
CA SER A 133 -6.92 -6.46 -30.05
C SER A 133 -5.81 -5.81 -29.23
N GLU A 134 -5.47 -6.39 -28.08
CA GLU A 134 -4.50 -5.86 -27.11
C GLU A 134 -3.45 -6.92 -26.77
N LYS A 135 -2.32 -6.48 -26.22
CA LYS A 135 -1.32 -7.42 -25.71
C LYS A 135 -1.86 -8.16 -24.48
N LEU A 136 -1.59 -9.45 -24.40
CA LEU A 136 -2.07 -10.30 -23.32
C LEU A 136 -1.71 -9.74 -21.92
N GLU A 137 -0.49 -9.20 -21.78
CA GLU A 137 -0.01 -8.61 -20.52
C GLU A 137 -0.85 -7.41 -20.08
N ASP A 138 -1.22 -6.55 -21.02
CA ASP A 138 -2.04 -5.35 -20.75
C ASP A 138 -3.47 -5.75 -20.39
N THR A 139 -4.06 -6.72 -21.08
CA THR A 139 -5.40 -7.25 -20.78
C THR A 139 -5.45 -7.92 -19.40
N LEU A 140 -4.41 -8.68 -19.02
CA LEU A 140 -4.32 -9.31 -17.70
C LEU A 140 -4.17 -8.27 -16.57
N ALA A 141 -3.38 -7.22 -16.81
CA ALA A 141 -3.22 -6.13 -15.81
C ALA A 141 -4.52 -5.34 -15.63
N ASP A 142 -5.28 -5.08 -16.71
CA ASP A 142 -6.58 -4.42 -16.63
C ASP A 142 -7.62 -5.29 -15.92
N LEU A 143 -7.64 -6.60 -16.19
CA LEU A 143 -8.50 -7.56 -15.50
C LEU A 143 -8.20 -7.59 -13.99
N GLU A 144 -6.92 -7.68 -13.60
CA GLU A 144 -6.51 -7.65 -12.19
C GLU A 144 -7.00 -6.38 -11.49
N LYS A 145 -6.81 -5.22 -12.13
CA LYS A 145 -7.28 -3.94 -11.61
C LYS A 145 -8.79 -3.91 -11.43
N LYS A 146 -9.56 -4.34 -12.43
CA LYS A 146 -11.04 -4.37 -12.39
C LYS A 146 -11.54 -5.31 -11.28
N VAL A 147 -10.95 -6.50 -11.13
CA VAL A 147 -11.29 -7.45 -10.05
C VAL A 147 -11.02 -6.83 -8.69
N PHE A 148 -9.89 -6.16 -8.54
CA PHE A 148 -9.55 -5.49 -7.30
C PHE A 148 -10.51 -4.34 -6.95
N ASP A 149 -10.85 -3.50 -7.92
CA ASP A 149 -11.79 -2.39 -7.74
C ASP A 149 -13.19 -2.91 -7.34
N LEU A 150 -13.62 -4.06 -7.89
CA LEU A 150 -14.86 -4.73 -7.48
C LEU A 150 -14.79 -5.25 -6.04
N ALA A 151 -13.67 -5.87 -5.66
CA ALA A 151 -13.48 -6.38 -4.30
C ALA A 151 -13.43 -5.25 -3.24
N GLN A 152 -12.86 -4.09 -3.59
CA GLN A 152 -12.84 -2.93 -2.70
C GLN A 152 -14.22 -2.26 -2.53
N ARG A 153 -15.06 -2.23 -3.57
CA ARG A 153 -16.42 -1.67 -3.47
C ARG A 153 -17.35 -2.51 -2.61
N GLY A 154 -17.09 -3.82 -2.51
CA GLY A 154 -17.79 -4.71 -1.56
C GLY A 154 -17.45 -4.40 -0.08
N ASN A 155 -16.30 -3.78 0.18
CA ASN A 155 -15.92 -3.20 1.46
C ASN A 155 -16.08 -1.67 1.36
N GLY A 156 -17.31 -1.18 1.26
CA GLY A 156 -17.59 0.26 1.21
C GLY A 156 -16.71 0.99 2.22
N SER A 157 -16.13 2.13 1.86
CA SER A 157 -15.40 2.99 2.79
C SER A 157 -16.41 3.47 3.84
N GLU A 158 -16.62 2.65 4.86
CA GLU A 158 -17.44 3.02 6.01
C GLU A 158 -16.83 4.30 6.59
N PHE A 159 -17.61 5.37 6.60
CA PHE A 159 -17.31 6.52 7.44
C PHE A 159 -17.27 6.01 8.88
N VAL A 160 -16.06 5.79 9.40
CA VAL A 160 -15.92 5.30 10.77
C VAL A 160 -16.28 6.43 11.73
N PRO A 161 -17.32 6.30 12.55
CA PRO A 161 -17.69 7.32 13.52
C PRO A 161 -16.48 7.67 14.38
N ILE A 162 -16.24 8.97 14.63
CA ILE A 162 -15.07 9.44 15.41
C ILE A 162 -14.94 8.73 16.76
N ARG A 163 -16.07 8.38 17.38
CA ARG A 163 -16.11 7.61 18.62
C ARG A 163 -15.35 6.28 18.51
N GLN A 164 -15.54 5.55 17.40
CA GLN A 164 -14.85 4.27 17.17
C GLN A 164 -13.35 4.48 16.94
N VAL A 165 -12.99 5.55 16.20
CA VAL A 165 -11.59 5.93 15.98
C VAL A 165 -10.91 6.24 17.33
N VAL A 166 -11.55 7.02 18.20
CA VAL A 166 -11.04 7.35 19.54
C VAL A 166 -10.82 6.09 20.36
N ILE A 167 -11.79 5.16 20.39
CA ILE A 167 -11.65 3.89 21.11
C ILE A 167 -10.44 3.09 20.61
N ASN A 168 -10.26 3.00 19.30
CA ASN A 168 -9.14 2.28 18.68
C ASN A 168 -7.79 2.96 18.99
N VAL A 169 -7.73 4.29 18.97
CA VAL A 169 -6.53 5.06 19.35
C VAL A 169 -6.21 4.85 20.82
N MET A 170 -7.20 4.92 21.71
CA MET A 170 -7.00 4.67 23.15
C MET A 170 -6.48 3.26 23.44
N LYS A 171 -6.97 2.23 22.72
CA LYS A 171 -6.44 0.87 22.83
C LYS A 171 -4.97 0.80 22.40
N LYS A 172 -4.58 1.49 21.32
CA LYS A 172 -3.19 1.56 20.85
C LYS A 172 -2.28 2.27 21.90
N ILE A 173 -2.76 3.36 22.50
CA ILE A 173 -2.03 4.09 23.55
C ILE A 173 -1.85 3.20 24.79
N ASP A 174 -2.90 2.50 25.24
CA ASP A 174 -2.82 1.57 26.36
C ASP A 174 -1.81 0.44 26.10
N ALA A 175 -1.84 -0.16 24.89
CA ALA A 175 -0.86 -1.16 24.48
C ALA A 175 0.57 -0.60 24.51
N ALA A 176 0.78 0.60 23.97
CA ALA A 176 2.09 1.27 23.96
C ALA A 176 2.58 1.61 25.40
N SER A 177 1.68 2.01 26.29
CA SER A 177 2.03 2.31 27.68
C SER A 177 2.54 1.08 28.46
N LYS A 178 1.99 -0.10 28.15
CA LYS A 178 2.39 -1.38 28.75
C LYS A 178 3.76 -1.86 28.28
N THR A 179 4.23 -1.41 27.12
CA THR A 179 5.55 -1.75 26.57
C THR A 179 6.70 -0.88 27.11
N ARG A 180 6.46 0.00 28.09
CA ARG A 180 7.43 0.86 28.77
C ARG A 180 8.38 1.61 27.81
N GLY A 181 7.84 2.31 26.84
CA GLY A 181 8.64 3.12 25.89
C GLY A 181 9.34 2.31 24.80
N ARG A 182 8.96 1.05 24.59
CA ARG A 182 9.36 0.31 23.39
C ARG A 182 8.75 0.94 22.15
N VAL A 183 9.45 0.76 21.05
CA VAL A 183 9.10 1.22 19.71
C VAL A 183 7.69 0.78 19.33
N THR A 184 6.86 1.69 18.79
CA THR A 184 5.48 1.40 18.37
C THR A 184 5.39 0.79 16.99
N GLY A 185 6.37 1.10 16.13
CA GLY A 185 6.54 0.54 14.79
C GLY A 185 7.47 -0.67 14.76
N LEU A 186 7.93 -1.04 13.57
CA LEU A 186 8.93 -2.09 13.38
C LEU A 186 10.32 -1.57 13.78
N GLU A 187 11.01 -2.31 14.64
CA GLU A 187 12.36 -1.96 15.06
C GLU A 187 13.35 -2.11 13.91
N THR A 188 14.17 -1.09 13.66
CA THR A 188 15.23 -1.12 12.63
C THR A 188 16.44 -1.92 13.08
N GLY A 189 16.62 -2.08 14.39
CA GLY A 189 17.80 -2.66 15.02
C GLY A 189 18.88 -1.63 15.37
N PHE A 190 18.63 -0.33 15.11
CA PHE A 190 19.47 0.79 15.53
C PHE A 190 18.75 1.57 16.64
N MET A 191 19.23 1.48 17.86
CA MET A 191 18.50 1.96 19.05
C MET A 191 18.18 3.46 18.98
N ASP A 192 19.13 4.29 18.59
CA ASP A 192 18.93 5.74 18.53
C ASP A 192 18.00 6.14 17.37
N LEU A 193 18.03 5.40 16.27
CA LEU A 193 17.11 5.60 15.16
C LEU A 193 15.70 5.18 15.56
N ASP A 194 15.55 4.04 16.21
CA ASP A 194 14.27 3.53 16.70
C ASP A 194 13.67 4.47 17.77
N TYR A 195 14.49 5.01 18.65
CA TYR A 195 14.04 6.03 19.59
C TYR A 195 13.55 7.30 18.91
N LYS A 196 14.27 7.76 17.87
CA LYS A 196 13.94 9.00 17.14
C LYS A 196 12.69 8.83 16.26
N THR A 197 12.53 7.67 15.62
CA THR A 197 11.41 7.41 14.67
C THR A 197 10.24 6.70 15.30
N SER A 198 10.38 6.18 16.53
CA SER A 198 9.48 5.21 17.16
C SER A 198 9.32 3.94 16.33
N GLY A 199 10.37 3.57 15.53
CA GLY A 199 10.37 2.50 14.55
C GLY A 199 9.68 2.86 13.23
N LEU A 200 9.69 1.91 12.29
CA LEU A 200 9.03 2.09 10.99
C LEU A 200 7.53 1.82 11.15
N GLN A 201 6.71 2.86 10.91
CA GLN A 201 5.27 2.78 11.15
C GLN A 201 4.54 2.12 9.97
N PRO A 202 3.49 1.32 10.22
CA PRO A 202 2.61 0.82 9.16
C PRO A 202 2.04 1.97 8.33
N SER A 203 1.86 1.72 7.02
CA SER A 203 1.34 2.69 6.05
C SER A 203 2.26 3.86 5.72
N ASP A 204 3.49 3.92 6.29
CA ASP A 204 4.45 4.96 5.96
C ASP A 204 5.26 4.61 4.72
N LEU A 205 5.50 5.64 3.89
CA LEU A 205 6.52 5.65 2.86
C LEU A 205 7.79 6.29 3.42
N ILE A 206 8.85 5.50 3.51
CA ILE A 206 10.14 5.89 4.06
C ILE A 206 11.15 5.95 2.93
N LEU A 207 11.75 7.11 2.73
CA LEU A 207 12.79 7.31 1.74
C LEU A 207 14.16 7.27 2.40
N VAL A 208 15.07 6.43 1.90
CA VAL A 208 16.47 6.41 2.29
C VAL A 208 17.30 6.82 1.08
N ALA A 209 17.92 7.99 1.13
CA ALA A 209 18.64 8.54 0.00
C ALA A 209 20.13 8.79 0.33
N ALA A 210 20.99 8.54 -0.66
CA ALA A 210 22.42 8.75 -0.51
C ALA A 210 23.11 8.90 -1.88
N ARG A 211 24.33 9.43 -1.87
CA ARG A 211 25.23 9.30 -3.01
C ARG A 211 25.76 7.87 -3.12
N PRO A 212 26.22 7.43 -4.30
CA PRO A 212 26.85 6.12 -4.46
C PRO A 212 27.95 5.89 -3.42
N SER A 213 28.14 4.64 -3.03
CA SER A 213 29.17 4.20 -2.07
C SER A 213 28.99 4.65 -0.61
N MET A 214 27.91 5.36 -0.27
CA MET A 214 27.59 5.72 1.13
C MET A 214 27.07 4.53 1.95
N GLY A 215 26.73 3.41 1.31
CA GLY A 215 26.25 2.19 2.00
C GLY A 215 24.72 2.05 2.06
N LYS A 216 23.98 2.67 1.14
CA LYS A 216 22.51 2.67 1.10
C LYS A 216 21.92 1.25 1.16
N THR A 217 22.31 0.37 0.23
CA THR A 217 21.90 -1.04 0.22
C THR A 217 22.33 -1.78 1.49
N ALA A 218 23.54 -1.53 2.00
CA ALA A 218 24.01 -2.14 3.23
C ALA A 218 23.13 -1.76 4.44
N PHE A 219 22.74 -0.50 4.54
CA PHE A 219 21.90 -0.01 5.62
C PHE A 219 20.53 -0.72 5.66
N VAL A 220 19.84 -0.84 4.53
CA VAL A 220 18.55 -1.54 4.49
C VAL A 220 18.68 -3.05 4.65
N LEU A 221 19.81 -3.65 4.21
CA LEU A 221 20.09 -5.06 4.48
C LEU A 221 20.32 -5.33 5.97
N ASN A 222 20.92 -4.40 6.72
CA ASN A 222 21.04 -4.52 8.19
C ASN A 222 19.67 -4.47 8.86
N ILE A 223 18.78 -3.57 8.40
CA ILE A 223 17.38 -3.52 8.87
C ILE A 223 16.67 -4.84 8.55
N ALA A 224 16.78 -5.31 7.31
CA ALA A 224 16.17 -6.56 6.88
C ALA A 224 16.68 -7.77 7.67
N GLN A 225 17.99 -7.84 7.94
CA GLN A 225 18.61 -8.87 8.79
C GLN A 225 18.02 -8.83 10.20
N HIS A 226 17.95 -7.65 10.83
CA HIS A 226 17.38 -7.53 12.17
C HIS A 226 15.94 -8.03 12.21
N MET A 227 15.10 -7.61 11.24
CA MET A 227 13.70 -7.98 11.20
C MET A 227 13.50 -9.47 10.86
N ALA A 228 14.16 -9.96 9.80
CA ALA A 228 13.92 -11.32 9.33
C ALA A 228 14.58 -12.38 10.22
N PHE A 229 15.83 -12.15 10.70
CA PHE A 229 16.58 -13.18 11.41
C PHE A 229 16.41 -13.09 12.92
N LYS A 230 16.38 -11.87 13.51
CA LYS A 230 16.26 -11.71 14.96
C LYS A 230 14.83 -11.62 15.45
N LYS A 231 13.94 -11.01 14.64
CA LYS A 231 12.51 -10.85 15.01
C LYS A 231 11.61 -11.86 14.29
N ASN A 232 12.13 -12.65 13.37
CA ASN A 232 11.40 -13.62 12.54
C ASN A 232 10.18 -13.00 11.81
N LEU A 233 10.31 -11.76 11.37
CA LEU A 233 9.28 -11.06 10.62
C LEU A 233 9.43 -11.31 9.12
N PRO A 234 8.34 -11.47 8.36
CA PRO A 234 8.40 -11.58 6.91
C PRO A 234 8.80 -10.26 6.26
N VAL A 235 9.89 -10.27 5.51
CA VAL A 235 10.49 -9.12 4.83
C VAL A 235 10.54 -9.38 3.34
N ALA A 236 10.07 -8.43 2.52
CA ALA A 236 10.18 -8.48 1.07
C ALA A 236 11.20 -7.44 0.57
N ILE A 237 12.20 -7.86 -0.20
CA ILE A 237 13.19 -6.98 -0.85
C ILE A 237 13.03 -7.09 -2.36
N PHE A 238 12.81 -5.95 -3.03
CA PHE A 238 12.85 -5.81 -4.47
C PHE A 238 14.15 -5.10 -4.86
N SER A 239 15.08 -5.86 -5.42
CA SER A 239 16.40 -5.37 -5.82
C SER A 239 16.45 -5.16 -7.33
N LEU A 240 16.51 -3.91 -7.76
CA LEU A 240 16.52 -3.56 -9.19
C LEU A 240 17.93 -3.32 -9.72
N GLU A 241 18.92 -3.21 -8.82
CA GLU A 241 20.33 -2.95 -9.17
C GLU A 241 21.21 -4.20 -9.01
N MET A 242 20.98 -4.98 -7.96
CA MET A 242 21.83 -6.11 -7.60
C MET A 242 21.07 -7.43 -7.73
N SER A 243 21.78 -8.49 -8.16
CA SER A 243 21.18 -9.83 -8.18
C SER A 243 20.99 -10.37 -6.75
N LYS A 244 20.04 -11.30 -6.62
CA LYS A 244 19.75 -11.97 -5.35
C LYS A 244 20.97 -12.65 -4.75
N GLU A 245 21.86 -13.24 -5.58
CA GLU A 245 23.09 -13.87 -5.13
C GLU A 245 24.06 -12.86 -4.50
N GLN A 246 24.14 -11.63 -5.07
CA GLN A 246 24.97 -10.57 -4.53
C GLN A 246 24.43 -10.07 -3.18
N LEU A 247 23.10 -9.97 -3.02
CA LEU A 247 22.49 -9.61 -1.76
C LEU A 247 22.69 -10.70 -0.70
N VAL A 248 22.51 -11.98 -1.07
CA VAL A 248 22.76 -13.10 -0.16
C VAL A 248 24.23 -13.15 0.28
N ASN A 249 25.19 -12.88 -0.60
CA ASN A 249 26.60 -12.80 -0.22
C ASN A 249 26.86 -11.71 0.84
N ARG A 250 26.20 -10.55 0.73
CA ARG A 250 26.28 -9.48 1.75
C ARG A 250 25.62 -9.91 3.06
N LEU A 251 24.45 -10.56 2.99
CA LEU A 251 23.77 -11.10 4.18
C LEU A 251 24.60 -12.20 4.88
N LEU A 252 25.30 -13.04 4.11
CA LEU A 252 26.22 -14.03 4.66
C LEU A 252 27.37 -13.34 5.42
N SER A 253 27.99 -12.33 4.85
CA SER A 253 29.05 -11.56 5.53
C SER A 253 28.55 -10.90 6.83
N LEU A 254 27.34 -10.32 6.79
CA LEU A 254 26.69 -9.70 7.94
C LEU A 254 26.41 -10.71 9.06
N GLU A 255 25.87 -11.89 8.73
CA GLU A 255 25.40 -12.87 9.72
C GLU A 255 26.55 -13.72 10.27
N SER A 256 27.48 -14.14 9.42
CA SER A 256 28.64 -14.97 9.82
C SER A 256 29.79 -14.14 10.40
N HIS A 257 29.77 -12.81 10.28
CA HIS A 257 30.87 -11.91 10.64
C HIS A 257 32.19 -12.23 9.90
N VAL A 258 32.08 -12.79 8.69
CA VAL A 258 33.21 -13.08 7.79
C VAL A 258 33.35 -11.97 6.77
N ASP A 259 34.59 -11.54 6.52
CA ASP A 259 34.89 -10.50 5.55
C ASP A 259 34.32 -10.81 4.17
N ALA A 260 33.58 -9.85 3.60
CA ALA A 260 32.90 -9.98 2.30
C ALA A 260 33.88 -10.28 1.15
N GLN A 261 35.14 -9.79 1.22
CA GLN A 261 36.15 -10.08 0.22
C GLN A 261 36.66 -11.51 0.32
N LYS A 262 36.81 -12.04 1.56
CA LYS A 262 37.17 -13.45 1.77
C LYS A 262 36.09 -14.41 1.25
N ILE A 263 34.82 -14.09 1.49
CA ILE A 263 33.69 -14.87 0.94
C ILE A 263 33.78 -14.89 -0.59
N ARG A 264 33.96 -13.71 -1.22
CA ARG A 264 34.03 -13.60 -2.68
C ARG A 264 35.19 -14.33 -3.30
N THR A 265 36.35 -14.38 -2.60
CA THR A 265 37.57 -15.02 -3.12
C THR A 265 37.71 -16.49 -2.71
N GLY A 266 36.84 -16.99 -1.81
CA GLY A 266 36.89 -18.34 -1.28
C GLY A 266 38.10 -18.60 -0.35
N ARG A 267 38.81 -17.53 0.11
CA ARG A 267 39.95 -17.63 1.02
C ARG A 267 39.50 -17.60 2.47
N LEU A 268 38.97 -18.73 2.94
CA LEU A 268 38.35 -18.89 4.25
C LEU A 268 39.19 -19.84 5.11
N THR A 269 39.28 -19.54 6.40
CA THR A 269 39.75 -20.51 7.41
C THR A 269 38.65 -21.51 7.74
N ASP A 270 39.02 -22.61 8.40
CA ASP A 270 38.04 -23.62 8.82
C ASP A 270 37.00 -23.03 9.81
N GLU A 271 37.42 -22.12 10.68
CA GLU A 271 36.53 -21.39 11.59
C GLU A 271 35.56 -20.47 10.84
N GLU A 272 36.08 -19.68 9.90
CA GLU A 272 35.25 -18.81 9.06
C GLU A 272 34.25 -19.61 8.22
N TRP A 273 34.66 -20.82 7.78
CA TRP A 273 33.77 -21.71 7.06
C TRP A 273 32.63 -22.24 7.95
N MET A 274 32.93 -22.61 9.20
CA MET A 274 31.88 -23.01 10.16
C MET A 274 30.91 -21.88 10.45
N ASN A 275 31.41 -20.65 10.66
CA ASN A 275 30.58 -19.45 10.86
C ASN A 275 29.66 -19.19 9.66
N LEU A 276 30.19 -19.39 8.44
CA LEU A 276 29.39 -19.27 7.20
C LEU A 276 28.28 -20.31 7.13
N VAL A 277 28.56 -21.55 7.50
CA VAL A 277 27.55 -22.63 7.51
C VAL A 277 26.43 -22.31 8.51
N GLU A 278 26.79 -21.84 9.72
CA GLU A 278 25.80 -21.41 10.72
C GLU A 278 24.99 -20.22 10.25
N GLY A 279 25.65 -19.17 9.73
CA GLY A 279 24.97 -18.00 9.17
C GLY A 279 24.07 -18.35 8.00
N SER A 280 24.48 -19.30 7.13
CA SER A 280 23.65 -19.76 6.01
C SER A 280 22.37 -20.45 6.48
N ALA A 281 22.44 -21.21 7.57
CA ALA A 281 21.26 -21.86 8.16
C ALA A 281 20.27 -20.84 8.71
N ASN A 282 20.76 -19.79 9.37
CA ASN A 282 19.92 -18.68 9.86
C ASN A 282 19.19 -17.96 8.71
N ILE A 283 19.91 -17.69 7.62
CA ILE A 283 19.33 -17.04 6.43
C ILE A 283 18.28 -17.97 5.79
N ALA A 284 18.58 -19.24 5.60
CA ALA A 284 17.70 -20.20 4.95
C ALA A 284 16.39 -20.43 5.74
N ASN A 285 16.45 -20.35 7.07
CA ASN A 285 15.27 -20.49 7.94
C ASN A 285 14.49 -19.19 8.15
N SER A 286 14.97 -18.07 7.61
CA SER A 286 14.33 -16.77 7.76
C SER A 286 13.11 -16.60 6.85
N ARG A 287 12.30 -15.61 7.16
CA ARG A 287 11.14 -15.23 6.35
C ARG A 287 11.46 -14.07 5.39
N LEU A 288 12.66 -14.08 4.82
CA LEU A 288 13.12 -13.09 3.85
C LEU A 288 12.82 -13.54 2.42
N VAL A 289 12.17 -12.70 1.64
CA VAL A 289 11.93 -12.92 0.21
C VAL A 289 12.67 -11.85 -0.59
N ILE A 290 13.43 -12.27 -1.60
CA ILE A 290 14.17 -11.37 -2.50
C ILE A 290 13.66 -11.58 -3.93
N ASP A 291 13.27 -10.48 -4.57
CA ASP A 291 12.92 -10.42 -5.99
C ASP A 291 13.93 -9.48 -6.69
N ASP A 292 14.62 -10.01 -7.70
CA ASP A 292 15.62 -9.26 -8.47
C ASP A 292 15.18 -9.01 -9.93
N THR A 293 13.85 -8.95 -10.17
CA THR A 293 13.28 -8.63 -11.47
C THR A 293 13.70 -7.22 -11.90
N PRO A 294 14.50 -7.04 -12.96
CA PRO A 294 14.97 -5.73 -13.38
C PRO A 294 13.82 -4.91 -13.99
N GLY A 295 13.81 -3.60 -13.74
CA GLY A 295 12.85 -2.70 -14.35
C GLY A 295 11.39 -3.01 -14.02
N ILE A 296 11.10 -3.53 -12.83
CA ILE A 296 9.74 -3.86 -12.42
C ILE A 296 8.84 -2.61 -12.50
N SER A 297 7.65 -2.76 -13.09
CA SER A 297 6.65 -1.71 -13.09
C SER A 297 5.84 -1.67 -11.79
N LEU A 298 5.28 -0.51 -11.46
CA LEU A 298 4.47 -0.33 -10.25
C LEU A 298 3.28 -1.32 -10.16
N PRO A 299 2.51 -1.61 -11.23
CA PRO A 299 1.44 -2.62 -11.17
C PRO A 299 1.95 -4.02 -10.83
N VAL A 300 3.05 -4.45 -11.45
CA VAL A 300 3.65 -5.77 -11.18
C VAL A 300 4.19 -5.87 -9.76
N LEU A 301 4.87 -4.82 -9.27
CA LEU A 301 5.32 -4.73 -7.88
C LEU A 301 4.14 -4.87 -6.91
N ARG A 302 3.06 -4.13 -7.18
CA ARG A 302 1.85 -4.13 -6.36
C ARG A 302 1.18 -5.51 -6.31
N SER A 303 1.08 -6.20 -7.44
CA SER A 303 0.57 -7.57 -7.53
C SER A 303 1.40 -8.55 -6.71
N LYS A 304 2.73 -8.52 -6.87
CA LYS A 304 3.65 -9.37 -6.08
C LYS A 304 3.55 -9.09 -4.59
N CYS A 305 3.49 -7.82 -4.17
CA CYS A 305 3.36 -7.45 -2.76
C CYS A 305 2.03 -7.92 -2.15
N ARG A 306 0.91 -7.80 -2.89
CA ARG A 306 -0.39 -8.34 -2.45
C ARG A 306 -0.34 -9.85 -2.25
N LYS A 307 0.23 -10.57 -3.22
CA LYS A 307 0.41 -12.02 -3.11
C LYS A 307 1.21 -12.39 -1.87
N LEU A 308 2.36 -11.75 -1.65
CA LEU A 308 3.20 -11.97 -0.47
C LEU A 308 2.48 -11.59 0.83
N LYS A 309 1.64 -10.54 0.82
CA LYS A 309 0.84 -10.18 2.00
C LYS A 309 -0.17 -11.25 2.34
N MET A 310 -0.84 -11.82 1.33
CA MET A 310 -1.84 -12.90 1.54
C MET A 310 -1.20 -14.23 1.96
N GLU A 311 -0.07 -14.61 1.36
CA GLU A 311 0.56 -15.93 1.57
C GLU A 311 1.46 -15.96 2.81
N GLN A 312 2.16 -14.87 3.12
CA GLN A 312 3.20 -14.83 4.15
C GLN A 312 3.01 -13.73 5.19
N ASP A 313 1.99 -12.87 5.03
CA ASP A 313 1.72 -11.69 5.86
C ASP A 313 2.96 -10.78 6.00
N ILE A 314 3.55 -10.37 4.86
CA ILE A 314 4.73 -9.49 4.88
C ILE A 314 4.49 -8.26 5.75
N GLN A 315 5.53 -7.87 6.51
CA GLN A 315 5.48 -6.77 7.46
C GLN A 315 6.21 -5.52 6.96
N ILE A 316 7.08 -5.66 5.98
CA ILE A 316 7.82 -4.55 5.37
C ILE A 316 8.15 -4.86 3.91
N VAL A 317 8.17 -3.82 3.08
CA VAL A 317 8.64 -3.87 1.69
C VAL A 317 9.84 -2.94 1.54
N ILE A 318 10.93 -3.43 0.97
CA ILE A 318 12.16 -2.66 0.68
C ILE A 318 12.39 -2.66 -0.82
N ILE A 319 12.67 -1.50 -1.42
CA ILE A 319 12.89 -1.33 -2.87
C ILE A 319 14.24 -0.64 -3.11
N ASP A 320 15.17 -1.32 -3.79
CA ASP A 320 16.51 -0.81 -4.12
C ASP A 320 16.71 -0.80 -5.65
N TYR A 321 16.62 0.36 -6.35
CA TYR A 321 16.18 1.68 -5.93
C TYR A 321 15.16 2.23 -6.95
N LEU A 322 14.39 3.24 -6.53
CA LEU A 322 13.22 3.79 -7.25
C LEU A 322 13.48 4.15 -8.70
N GLN A 323 14.63 4.78 -8.99
CA GLN A 323 14.93 5.27 -10.32
C GLN A 323 15.15 4.17 -11.38
N LEU A 324 15.22 2.89 -10.97
CA LEU A 324 15.28 1.74 -11.90
C LEU A 324 13.91 1.12 -12.18
N MET A 325 12.85 1.58 -11.51
CA MET A 325 11.50 1.15 -11.86
C MET A 325 11.09 1.65 -13.25
N SER A 326 10.35 0.83 -13.98
CA SER A 326 9.79 1.20 -15.28
C SER A 326 8.47 1.92 -15.11
N GLY A 327 8.33 3.05 -15.82
CA GLY A 327 7.04 3.71 -15.96
C GLY A 327 6.24 3.14 -17.13
N THR A 328 5.01 3.57 -17.25
CA THR A 328 4.06 3.11 -18.29
C THR A 328 4.26 3.78 -19.65
N ASN A 329 5.07 4.83 -19.76
CA ASN A 329 5.22 5.60 -21.01
C ASN A 329 6.70 5.82 -21.39
N ASN A 330 7.05 5.43 -22.64
CA ASN A 330 8.33 5.72 -23.30
C ASN A 330 8.36 7.19 -23.74
N SER A 331 8.91 8.12 -22.96
CA SER A 331 9.03 9.51 -23.39
C SER A 331 10.07 10.36 -22.63
N SER A 332 10.41 11.52 -23.17
CA SER A 332 11.43 12.52 -22.86
C SER A 332 11.71 12.83 -21.37
N ALA A 333 12.81 13.55 -21.06
CA ALA A 333 13.27 13.91 -19.71
C ALA A 333 12.21 14.60 -18.80
N ALA A 334 11.30 15.39 -19.37
CA ALA A 334 10.16 15.98 -18.63
C ALA A 334 9.16 14.90 -18.17
N SER A 335 9.05 13.81 -18.92
CA SER A 335 8.29 12.62 -18.60
C SER A 335 8.89 11.85 -17.43
N ARG A 336 10.22 11.81 -17.26
CA ARG A 336 10.88 11.06 -16.19
C ARG A 336 10.55 11.61 -14.79
N GLN A 337 10.49 12.91 -14.63
CA GLN A 337 10.09 13.53 -13.37
C GLN A 337 8.63 13.21 -13.02
N GLN A 338 7.75 13.23 -14.01
CA GLN A 338 6.35 12.84 -13.82
C GLN A 338 6.23 11.35 -13.46
N GLU A 339 6.96 10.50 -14.15
CA GLU A 339 7.01 9.05 -13.91
C GLU A 339 7.44 8.73 -12.47
N ILE A 340 8.51 9.37 -11.97
CA ILE A 340 8.96 9.20 -10.60
C ILE A 340 7.89 9.70 -9.61
N SER A 341 7.19 10.77 -9.94
CA SER A 341 6.08 11.28 -9.12
C SER A 341 4.92 10.29 -9.04
N ASP A 342 4.58 9.65 -10.16
CA ASP A 342 3.52 8.64 -10.21
C ASP A 342 3.92 7.37 -9.43
N ILE A 343 5.18 6.94 -9.54
CA ILE A 343 5.73 5.84 -8.76
C ILE A 343 5.66 6.16 -7.26
N SER A 344 6.08 7.35 -6.84
CA SER A 344 6.05 7.78 -5.44
C SER A 344 4.66 7.72 -4.84
N ARG A 345 3.68 8.32 -5.52
CA ARG A 345 2.27 8.27 -5.11
C ARG A 345 1.75 6.85 -5.05
N GLY A 346 2.12 6.03 -6.04
CA GLY A 346 1.74 4.63 -6.08
C GLY A 346 2.33 3.80 -4.94
N LEU A 347 3.58 4.06 -4.55
CA LEU A 347 4.20 3.39 -3.40
C LEU A 347 3.58 3.83 -2.06
N LYS A 348 3.21 5.12 -1.92
CA LYS A 348 2.46 5.57 -0.75
C LYS A 348 1.07 4.93 -0.67
N ALA A 349 0.39 4.78 -1.81
CA ALA A 349 -0.88 4.06 -1.87
C ALA A 349 -0.69 2.58 -1.50
N LEU A 350 0.37 1.91 -1.99
CA LEU A 350 0.70 0.54 -1.65
C LEU A 350 0.96 0.35 -0.14
N ALA A 351 1.72 1.26 0.48
CA ALA A 351 1.98 1.22 1.93
C ALA A 351 0.68 1.26 2.75
N ARG A 352 -0.26 2.12 2.33
CA ARG A 352 -1.58 2.24 2.98
C ARG A 352 -2.44 1.01 2.75
N GLU A 353 -2.49 0.51 1.52
CA GLU A 353 -3.28 -0.65 1.12
C GLU A 353 -2.89 -1.91 1.90
N LEU A 354 -1.59 -2.18 1.98
CA LEU A 354 -1.07 -3.35 2.69
C LEU A 354 -0.95 -3.14 4.20
N ASN A 355 -1.08 -1.89 4.67
CA ASN A 355 -0.85 -1.47 6.05
C ASN A 355 0.55 -1.90 6.56
N VAL A 356 1.59 -1.72 5.72
CA VAL A 356 2.99 -1.99 6.05
C VAL A 356 3.87 -0.81 5.67
N PRO A 357 5.02 -0.58 6.34
CA PRO A 357 6.01 0.38 5.86
C PRO A 357 6.60 -0.06 4.51
N VAL A 358 6.76 0.91 3.62
CA VAL A 358 7.49 0.76 2.37
C VAL A 358 8.76 1.61 2.44
N VAL A 359 9.92 0.96 2.42
CA VAL A 359 11.23 1.62 2.42
C VAL A 359 11.74 1.66 0.99
N ALA A 360 11.84 2.85 0.43
CA ALA A 360 12.31 3.05 -0.93
C ALA A 360 13.68 3.73 -0.92
N LEU A 361 14.64 3.15 -1.63
CA LEU A 361 15.95 3.75 -1.79
C LEU A 361 15.95 4.74 -2.95
N SER A 362 16.72 5.81 -2.82
CA SER A 362 16.87 6.84 -3.85
C SER A 362 18.32 7.28 -3.97
N GLN A 363 18.74 7.59 -5.18
CA GLN A 363 20.05 8.19 -5.42
C GLN A 363 19.91 9.72 -5.44
N LEU A 364 20.82 10.41 -4.73
CA LEU A 364 20.86 11.86 -4.70
C LEU A 364 21.50 12.45 -5.96
N SER A 365 21.07 13.66 -6.32
CA SER A 365 21.66 14.47 -7.38
C SER A 365 23.16 14.69 -7.18
N ARG A 366 23.91 14.84 -8.29
CA ARG A 366 25.34 15.19 -8.26
C ARG A 366 25.63 16.59 -7.69
N ALA A 367 24.60 17.42 -7.54
CA ALA A 367 24.74 18.76 -6.95
C ALA A 367 25.27 18.72 -5.50
N VAL A 368 25.04 17.63 -4.77
CA VAL A 368 25.63 17.41 -3.42
C VAL A 368 27.15 17.49 -3.46
N GLU A 369 27.80 16.96 -4.50
CA GLU A 369 29.26 16.91 -4.63
C GLU A 369 29.88 18.28 -4.96
N GLN A 370 29.07 19.26 -5.37
CA GLN A 370 29.54 20.61 -5.65
C GLN A 370 29.60 21.51 -4.41
N ARG A 371 29.01 21.05 -3.30
CA ARG A 371 29.04 21.78 -2.03
C ARG A 371 30.32 21.46 -1.25
N PRO A 372 30.88 22.43 -0.52
CA PRO A 372 32.12 22.22 0.25
C PRO A 372 31.98 21.16 1.35
N ASP A 373 30.79 21.03 1.93
CA ASP A 373 30.49 20.09 3.03
C ASP A 373 29.95 18.74 2.56
N HIS A 374 29.61 18.60 1.28
CA HIS A 374 29.00 17.40 0.68
C HIS A 374 27.78 16.85 1.46
N ARG A 375 27.19 17.64 2.35
CA ARG A 375 26.05 17.19 3.18
C ARG A 375 24.75 17.19 2.37
N PRO A 376 24.00 16.10 2.43
CA PRO A 376 22.73 15.98 1.72
C PRO A 376 21.62 16.84 2.36
N MET A 377 20.75 17.38 1.53
CA MET A 377 19.55 18.11 1.94
C MET A 377 18.36 17.76 1.05
N LEU A 378 17.16 18.12 1.46
CA LEU A 378 15.91 17.77 0.74
C LEU A 378 15.91 18.24 -0.72
N SER A 379 16.52 19.40 -1.01
CA SER A 379 16.64 19.90 -2.39
C SER A 379 17.46 19.01 -3.32
N ASP A 380 18.25 18.07 -2.80
CA ASP A 380 19.07 17.15 -3.60
C ASP A 380 18.26 15.97 -4.17
N LEU A 381 17.01 15.85 -3.74
CA LEU A 381 16.00 14.98 -4.33
C LEU A 381 15.36 15.58 -5.61
N ARG A 382 15.98 16.59 -6.24
CA ARG A 382 15.42 17.49 -7.26
C ARG A 382 14.81 16.84 -8.51
N GLU A 383 15.26 15.67 -8.90
CA GLU A 383 14.56 14.91 -9.97
C GLU A 383 13.28 14.23 -9.46
N SER A 384 12.98 14.39 -8.18
CA SER A 384 11.96 13.67 -7.45
C SER A 384 11.26 14.56 -6.41
N GLY A 385 11.00 15.83 -6.71
CA GLY A 385 10.35 16.78 -5.77
C GLY A 385 9.01 16.27 -5.21
N ALA A 386 8.30 15.45 -5.97
CA ALA A 386 7.08 14.80 -5.50
C ALA A 386 7.38 13.71 -4.44
N ILE A 387 8.50 12.99 -4.54
CA ILE A 387 8.87 11.96 -3.55
C ILE A 387 9.06 12.59 -2.16
N GLU A 388 9.66 13.80 -2.10
CA GLU A 388 9.78 14.53 -0.85
C GLU A 388 8.42 14.83 -0.23
N GLN A 389 7.43 15.21 -1.03
CA GLN A 389 6.09 15.53 -0.53
C GLN A 389 5.33 14.28 -0.08
N ASP A 390 5.40 13.19 -0.82
CA ASP A 390 4.68 11.95 -0.58
C ASP A 390 5.25 11.16 0.60
N ALA A 391 6.58 11.17 0.79
CA ALA A 391 7.24 10.44 1.85
C ALA A 391 6.86 10.98 3.25
N ASP A 392 6.61 10.08 4.18
CA ASP A 392 6.36 10.41 5.59
C ASP A 392 7.65 10.64 6.36
N VAL A 393 8.70 9.87 6.00
CA VAL A 393 10.04 9.96 6.56
C VAL A 393 11.06 10.03 5.43
N VAL A 394 12.01 10.95 5.52
CA VAL A 394 13.16 11.05 4.62
C VAL A 394 14.43 10.99 5.44
N MET A 395 15.28 10.02 5.12
CA MET A 395 16.57 9.79 5.75
C MET A 395 17.69 9.92 4.71
N PHE A 396 18.76 10.62 5.06
CA PHE A 396 19.98 10.65 4.26
C PHE A 396 21.08 9.89 4.95
N LEU A 397 21.87 9.15 4.17
CA LEU A 397 23.11 8.56 4.66
C LEU A 397 24.27 9.44 4.21
N TYR A 398 25.12 9.80 5.15
CA TYR A 398 26.32 10.59 4.95
C TYR A 398 27.49 9.99 5.70
N ARG A 399 28.67 10.00 5.07
CA ARG A 399 29.91 9.53 5.67
C ARG A 399 31.01 10.54 5.32
N GLU A 400 31.45 11.31 6.32
CA GLU A 400 32.49 12.31 6.13
C GLU A 400 33.81 11.65 5.75
N GLY A 401 34.17 10.53 6.36
CA GLY A 401 35.38 9.76 6.05
C GLY A 401 35.48 9.21 4.62
N TYR A 402 34.37 9.27 3.83
CA TYR A 402 34.42 8.98 2.40
C TYR A 402 35.06 10.14 1.62
N TYR A 403 34.80 11.38 2.01
CA TYR A 403 35.27 12.59 1.34
C TYR A 403 36.58 13.10 1.93
N ASN A 404 36.74 13.03 3.25
CA ASN A 404 37.91 13.53 3.98
C ASN A 404 38.73 12.36 4.52
N ARG A 405 39.89 12.15 3.94
CA ARG A 405 40.87 11.10 4.34
C ARG A 405 41.79 11.49 5.46
N ASP A 406 41.80 12.77 5.83
CA ASP A 406 42.69 13.30 6.88
C ASP A 406 42.10 13.08 8.29
N LEU A 407 40.91 12.55 8.39
CA LEU A 407 40.26 12.16 9.64
C LEU A 407 40.96 10.96 10.29
N SER A 408 40.89 10.88 11.62
CA SER A 408 41.32 9.69 12.35
C SER A 408 40.55 8.44 11.90
N GLU A 409 41.13 7.27 12.08
CA GLU A 409 40.49 6.00 11.70
C GLU A 409 39.14 5.80 12.34
N ALA A 410 38.97 6.25 13.59
CA ALA A 410 37.67 6.19 14.29
C ALA A 410 36.65 7.13 13.65
N GLU A 411 37.00 8.35 13.28
CA GLU A 411 36.15 9.32 12.61
C GLU A 411 35.78 8.87 11.19
N GLN A 412 36.67 8.23 10.47
CA GLN A 412 36.39 7.69 9.13
C GLN A 412 35.32 6.60 9.14
N ARG A 413 35.16 5.92 10.26
CA ARG A 413 34.13 4.87 10.45
C ARG A 413 32.77 5.43 10.91
N VAL A 414 32.66 6.73 11.19
CA VAL A 414 31.38 7.34 11.54
C VAL A 414 30.51 7.48 10.31
N ALA A 415 29.27 7.02 10.42
CA ALA A 415 28.21 7.21 9.43
C ALA A 415 27.04 7.92 10.07
N GLU A 416 26.51 8.92 9.40
CA GLU A 416 25.36 9.69 9.85
C GLU A 416 24.09 9.26 9.12
N VAL A 417 23.02 8.99 9.89
CA VAL A 417 21.67 8.88 9.40
C VAL A 417 20.95 10.18 9.72
N ILE A 418 20.75 11.03 8.73
CA ILE A 418 20.13 12.34 8.87
C ILE A 418 18.64 12.17 8.58
N VAL A 419 17.81 12.22 9.63
CA VAL A 419 16.36 12.27 9.50
C VAL A 419 15.98 13.71 9.14
N ALA A 420 15.82 13.97 7.84
CA ALA A 420 15.59 15.32 7.31
C ALA A 420 14.11 15.69 7.25
N LYS A 421 13.23 14.70 7.19
CA LYS A 421 11.77 14.86 7.25
C LYS A 421 11.16 13.74 8.06
N GLN A 422 10.21 14.07 8.94
CA GLN A 422 9.36 13.12 9.66
C GLN A 422 8.02 13.79 9.97
N ARG A 423 6.92 13.21 9.48
CA ARG A 423 5.58 13.80 9.68
C ARG A 423 5.11 13.74 11.14
N ASN A 424 5.45 12.65 11.84
CA ASN A 424 4.95 12.35 13.18
C ASN A 424 6.08 12.32 14.23
N GLY A 425 7.17 13.06 14.03
CA GLY A 425 8.30 13.05 14.97
C GLY A 425 9.30 14.17 14.72
N THR A 426 10.46 14.07 15.37
CA THR A 426 11.51 15.09 15.31
C THR A 426 12.55 14.75 14.26
N ILE A 427 13.04 15.77 13.56
CA ILE A 427 14.19 15.64 12.66
C ILE A 427 15.50 15.64 13.48
N GLY A 428 16.60 15.23 12.85
CA GLY A 428 17.94 15.27 13.45
C GLY A 428 18.82 14.14 12.95
N THR A 429 20.03 14.05 13.48
CA THR A 429 21.06 13.10 13.04
C THR A 429 21.24 12.00 14.09
N VAL A 430 21.46 10.78 13.62
CA VAL A 430 21.87 9.60 14.38
C VAL A 430 23.20 9.14 13.86
N ASN A 431 24.19 8.93 14.75
CA ASN A 431 25.49 8.44 14.38
C ASN A 431 25.57 6.92 14.53
N LEU A 432 26.10 6.26 13.52
CA LEU A 432 26.34 4.83 13.49
C LEU A 432 27.82 4.55 13.18
N LEU A 433 28.28 3.38 13.59
CA LEU A 433 29.60 2.86 13.23
C LEU A 433 29.50 2.11 11.90
N TRP A 434 30.31 2.48 10.91
CA TRP A 434 30.45 1.74 9.66
C TRP A 434 31.62 0.74 9.73
N ILE A 435 31.35 -0.51 9.46
CA ILE A 435 32.33 -1.61 9.43
C ILE A 435 32.44 -2.08 7.97
N PRO A 436 33.44 -1.56 7.21
CA PRO A 436 33.54 -1.80 5.77
C PRO A 436 33.78 -3.28 5.41
N GLU A 437 34.51 -3.99 6.25
CA GLU A 437 34.87 -5.41 6.06
C GLU A 437 33.63 -6.30 5.98
N LEU A 438 32.61 -5.96 6.78
CA LEU A 438 31.33 -6.69 6.88
C LEU A 438 30.19 -6.00 6.14
N THR A 439 30.45 -4.85 5.51
CA THR A 439 29.39 -3.98 4.95
C THR A 439 28.26 -3.71 5.96
N LYS A 440 28.63 -3.47 7.23
CA LYS A 440 27.73 -3.41 8.38
C LYS A 440 27.67 -2.02 9.00
N PHE A 441 26.47 -1.59 9.36
CA PHE A 441 26.25 -0.50 10.30
C PHE A 441 25.96 -1.08 11.69
N SER A 442 26.43 -0.41 12.73
CA SER A 442 26.19 -0.76 14.13
C SER A 442 25.93 0.49 14.95
N ASP A 443 25.24 0.34 16.08
CA ASP A 443 25.17 1.43 17.04
C ASP A 443 26.57 1.78 17.55
N MET A 444 26.78 3.06 17.89
CA MET A 444 28.01 3.48 18.55
C MET A 444 27.96 3.09 20.03
N ASP A 445 29.09 2.58 20.56
CA ASP A 445 29.19 2.26 21.99
C ASP A 445 28.94 3.50 22.86
N ARG A 446 27.98 3.40 23.76
CA ARG A 446 27.68 4.42 24.77
C ARG A 446 28.53 4.24 26.02
N SER A 447 29.81 3.90 25.91
CA SER A 447 30.68 3.91 27.09
C SER A 447 30.71 5.33 27.63
N PRO A 448 30.35 5.57 28.88
CA PRO A 448 30.50 6.90 29.48
C PRO A 448 31.98 7.24 29.48
N ALA A 449 32.33 8.41 28.93
CA ALA A 449 33.66 9.00 28.99
C ALA A 449 33.96 9.42 30.45
#